data_2f2aa6e9f1063e5c7bd369487d30d9ce
#
_entry.id   2f2aa6e9f1063e5c7bd369487d30d9ce
#
_cell.length_a   1.000
_cell.length_b   1.000
_cell.length_c   1.000
_cell.angle_alpha   90.00
_cell.angle_beta   90.00
_cell.angle_gamma   90.00
#
_symmetry.space_group_name_H-M   'P 1'
#
loop_
_entity.id
_entity.type
_entity.pdbx_description
1 polymer ?
#
loop_
_entity_poly.entity_id
_entity_poly.type
_entity_poly.pdbx_seq_one_letter_code
_entity_poly.pdbx_strand_id
1 'polypeptide(L)'
;HTRYIGDWSSDVCSSDLSPNFDRKKRPSSKIKYLIFHYTGMKSDKSAIKKLTDINSKVSCHYYINQKGNIIQMVPDLYVAWHAGQSIWGKDKGLNKKSIGIEISNPGHQHGYKNFNKKQIYSLIKLSKKLIKKYSIKNKYILGHSDIAPLRKKDPGEKFPWKILSKKNIGNWHNYKKKIKNRFIDIKSTDLKNEFFLNLRKYGYSISSKSLLDKQKIVKVFQMRFRPEKVNGIIDFETYNILKSLN
;
A
#
# COMPACT_ATOMS: atom_id res chain seq x y z
N HIS A 1 -11.58 31.59 -5.30
CA HIS A 1 -10.62 30.80 -6.11
C HIS A 1 -9.20 31.02 -5.57
N THR A 2 -8.78 30.18 -4.61
CA THR A 2 -7.41 30.22 -4.12
C THR A 2 -6.63 29.13 -4.84
N ARG A 3 -5.86 29.51 -5.87
CA ARG A 3 -4.83 28.68 -6.49
C ARG A 3 -3.73 28.47 -5.45
N TYR A 4 -3.64 27.27 -4.87
CA TYR A 4 -2.43 26.86 -4.17
C TYR A 4 -1.40 26.37 -5.22
N ILE A 5 -0.54 27.27 -5.65
CA ILE A 5 0.66 26.96 -6.42
C ILE A 5 1.71 26.49 -5.40
N GLY A 6 1.72 25.19 -5.11
CA GLY A 6 2.91 24.54 -4.55
C GLY A 6 3.89 24.36 -5.70
N ASP A 7 5.14 24.74 -5.47
CA ASP A 7 6.28 24.72 -6.38
C ASP A 7 6.49 23.34 -7.07
N TRP A 8 5.77 23.10 -8.17
CA TRP A 8 5.83 21.93 -9.02
C TRP A 8 6.29 22.39 -10.41
N SER A 9 7.60 22.25 -10.68
CA SER A 9 8.09 22.37 -12.05
C SER A 9 7.37 21.36 -12.95
N SER A 10 6.70 21.86 -13.99
CA SER A 10 6.25 21.28 -15.27
C SER A 10 5.62 19.87 -15.38
N ASP A 11 5.64 18.99 -14.37
CA ASP A 11 5.21 17.59 -14.51
C ASP A 11 3.88 17.25 -13.82
N VAL A 12 3.18 18.19 -13.20
CA VAL A 12 1.86 17.99 -12.57
C VAL A 12 0.81 18.71 -13.36
N CYS A 13 0.09 17.95 -14.16
CA CYS A 13 -1.03 18.44 -14.95
C CYS A 13 -2.30 18.41 -14.07
N SER A 14 -2.93 19.57 -13.89
CA SER A 14 -4.24 19.83 -13.28
C SER A 14 -4.49 19.30 -11.86
N SER A 15 -5.07 20.13 -11.02
CA SER A 15 -5.58 19.77 -9.69
C SER A 15 -7.07 19.46 -9.78
N ASP A 16 -7.43 18.20 -10.06
CA ASP A 16 -8.80 17.72 -9.86
C ASP A 16 -9.00 17.49 -8.36
N LEU A 17 -9.40 18.53 -7.63
CA LEU A 17 -9.58 18.43 -6.19
C LEU A 17 -10.78 17.55 -5.83
N SER A 18 -10.53 16.53 -5.03
CA SER A 18 -11.59 15.74 -4.43
C SER A 18 -12.29 16.51 -3.31
N PRO A 19 -13.62 16.46 -3.18
CA PRO A 19 -14.33 17.05 -2.04
C PRO A 19 -14.25 16.18 -0.77
N ASN A 20 -13.79 14.93 -0.87
CA ASN A 20 -13.84 13.90 0.17
C ASN A 20 -12.61 13.93 1.08
N PHE A 21 -12.50 14.94 1.95
CA PHE A 21 -11.42 15.05 2.93
C PHE A 21 -11.87 15.82 4.17
N ASP A 22 -11.18 15.62 5.28
CA ASP A 22 -11.41 16.39 6.51
C ASP A 22 -10.94 17.83 6.29
N ARG A 23 -11.80 18.82 6.54
CA ARG A 23 -11.53 20.25 6.32
C ARG A 23 -10.46 20.82 7.27
N LYS A 24 -10.22 20.17 8.41
CA LYS A 24 -9.18 20.58 9.38
C LYS A 24 -7.82 20.07 8.94
N LYS A 25 -6.86 20.98 8.79
CA LYS A 25 -5.46 20.64 8.52
C LYS A 25 -4.85 19.86 9.69
N ARG A 26 -4.06 18.83 9.38
CA ARG A 26 -3.21 18.14 10.34
C ARG A 26 -1.79 18.75 10.33
N PRO A 27 -1.06 18.76 11.45
CA PRO A 27 0.36 19.15 11.43
C PRO A 27 1.17 18.12 10.61
N SER A 28 2.21 18.60 9.92
CA SER A 28 3.09 17.77 9.09
C SER A 28 3.75 16.62 9.87
N SER A 29 4.05 16.83 11.14
CA SER A 29 4.60 15.81 12.06
C SER A 29 3.68 14.60 12.30
N LYS A 30 2.38 14.71 11.98
CA LYS A 30 1.44 13.57 12.01
C LYS A 30 1.52 12.68 10.77
N ILE A 31 2.17 13.13 9.69
CA ILE A 31 2.32 12.33 8.46
C ILE A 31 3.47 11.35 8.67
N LYS A 32 3.13 10.09 8.91
CA LYS A 32 4.05 9.01 9.26
C LYS A 32 4.10 7.92 8.21
N TYR A 33 3.01 7.72 7.46
CA TYR A 33 2.83 6.60 6.54
C TYR A 33 2.68 7.07 5.10
N LEU A 34 3.16 6.24 4.16
CA LEU A 34 2.86 6.30 2.75
C LEU A 34 2.14 5.01 2.36
N ILE A 35 0.94 5.11 1.81
CA ILE A 35 0.09 3.95 1.52
C ILE A 35 -0.23 3.90 0.04
N PHE A 36 0.09 2.76 -0.57
CA PHE A 36 -0.14 2.50 -1.99
C PHE A 36 -1.43 1.73 -2.22
N HIS A 37 -2.16 2.16 -3.25
CA HIS A 37 -3.42 1.58 -3.69
C HIS A 37 -3.40 1.33 -5.19
N TYR A 38 -4.28 0.47 -5.66
CA TYR A 38 -4.75 0.52 -7.03
C TYR A 38 -6.22 0.96 -7.06
N THR A 39 -6.63 1.63 -8.14
CA THR A 39 -8.00 2.16 -8.27
C THR A 39 -9.09 1.08 -8.32
N GLY A 40 -8.79 -0.12 -8.81
CA GLY A 40 -9.78 -1.16 -9.06
C GLY A 40 -10.85 -0.74 -10.09
N MET A 41 -10.50 0.17 -11.00
CA MET A 41 -11.42 0.75 -12.00
C MET A 41 -10.91 0.48 -13.41
N LYS A 42 -11.82 0.27 -14.36
CA LYS A 42 -11.49 -0.08 -15.76
C LYS A 42 -10.76 1.03 -16.53
N SER A 43 -10.94 2.30 -16.14
CA SER A 43 -10.35 3.45 -16.84
C SER A 43 -9.97 4.58 -15.88
N ASP A 44 -9.06 5.47 -16.35
CA ASP A 44 -8.69 6.69 -15.63
C ASP A 44 -9.92 7.61 -15.43
N LYS A 45 -10.78 7.73 -16.45
CA LYS A 45 -12.02 8.53 -16.37
C LYS A 45 -12.93 8.05 -15.24
N SER A 46 -13.17 6.74 -15.13
CA SER A 46 -14.01 6.18 -14.07
C SER A 46 -13.38 6.33 -12.68
N ALA A 47 -12.04 6.21 -12.58
CA ALA A 47 -11.31 6.39 -11.34
C ALA A 47 -11.39 7.85 -10.86
N ILE A 48 -11.10 8.81 -11.72
CA ILE A 48 -11.20 10.25 -11.39
C ILE A 48 -12.64 10.60 -11.00
N LYS A 49 -13.63 10.20 -11.80
CA LYS A 49 -15.05 10.44 -11.48
C LYS A 49 -15.39 9.96 -10.07
N LYS A 50 -14.97 8.74 -9.69
CA LYS A 50 -15.25 8.20 -8.35
C LYS A 50 -14.51 8.96 -7.25
N LEU A 51 -13.24 9.33 -7.46
CA LEU A 51 -12.44 10.03 -6.45
C LEU A 51 -12.86 11.50 -6.25
N THR A 52 -13.58 12.09 -7.23
CA THR A 52 -14.12 13.47 -7.17
C THR A 52 -15.61 13.52 -6.88
N ASP A 53 -16.32 12.40 -6.88
CA ASP A 53 -17.74 12.34 -6.51
C ASP A 53 -17.90 12.42 -5.00
N ILE A 54 -18.63 13.43 -4.51
CA ILE A 54 -18.90 13.64 -3.08
C ILE A 54 -19.64 12.46 -2.44
N ASN A 55 -20.48 11.77 -3.19
CA ASN A 55 -21.27 10.64 -2.70
C ASN A 55 -20.43 9.37 -2.55
N SER A 56 -19.26 9.29 -3.19
CA SER A 56 -18.38 8.13 -3.11
C SER A 56 -17.71 7.96 -1.75
N LYS A 57 -17.55 9.07 -1.00
CA LYS A 57 -16.89 9.12 0.33
C LYS A 57 -15.50 8.49 0.33
N VAL A 58 -14.81 8.53 -0.81
CA VAL A 58 -13.42 8.08 -0.97
C VAL A 58 -12.60 9.14 -1.70
N SER A 59 -11.30 9.20 -1.40
CA SER A 59 -10.35 10.09 -2.06
C SER A 59 -8.93 9.56 -1.90
N CYS A 60 -7.96 10.25 -2.50
CA CYS A 60 -6.53 10.04 -2.24
C CYS A 60 -5.80 11.38 -2.29
N HIS A 61 -4.56 11.41 -1.81
CA HIS A 61 -3.76 12.64 -1.94
C HIS A 61 -3.22 12.77 -3.37
N TYR A 62 -2.77 11.66 -3.95
CA TYR A 62 -2.21 11.62 -5.30
C TYR A 62 -2.79 10.46 -6.09
N TYR A 63 -3.05 10.73 -7.36
CA TYR A 63 -3.46 9.75 -8.34
C TYR A 63 -2.42 9.67 -9.46
N ILE A 64 -2.00 8.46 -9.85
CA ILE A 64 -1.10 8.21 -10.97
C ILE A 64 -1.87 7.48 -12.06
N ASN A 65 -2.08 8.13 -13.20
CA ASN A 65 -2.85 7.58 -14.31
C ASN A 65 -2.06 6.56 -15.15
N GLN A 66 -2.70 5.96 -16.18
CA GLN A 66 -2.06 4.99 -17.08
C GLN A 66 -0.87 5.56 -17.85
N LYS A 67 -0.84 6.88 -18.13
CA LYS A 67 0.27 7.55 -18.80
C LYS A 67 1.42 7.89 -17.85
N GLY A 68 1.26 7.69 -16.55
CA GLY A 68 2.21 8.05 -15.51
C GLY A 68 2.09 9.50 -15.03
N ASN A 69 1.10 10.26 -15.46
CA ASN A 69 0.89 11.62 -14.96
C ASN A 69 0.42 11.56 -13.50
N ILE A 70 0.97 12.47 -12.69
CA ILE A 70 0.62 12.60 -11.28
C ILE A 70 -0.40 13.73 -11.13
N ILE A 71 -1.53 13.43 -10.51
CA ILE A 71 -2.60 14.38 -10.20
C ILE A 71 -2.71 14.48 -8.68
N GLN A 72 -2.61 15.68 -8.13
CA GLN A 72 -2.88 15.93 -6.72
C GLN A 72 -4.36 16.17 -6.52
N MET A 73 -5.03 15.31 -5.75
CA MET A 73 -6.47 15.36 -5.52
C MET A 73 -6.84 15.92 -4.14
N VAL A 74 -5.99 15.72 -3.13
CA VAL A 74 -6.14 16.31 -1.79
C VAL A 74 -4.78 16.85 -1.36
N PRO A 75 -4.66 18.11 -0.88
CA PRO A 75 -3.39 18.64 -0.40
C PRO A 75 -2.89 17.87 0.84
N ASP A 76 -1.58 17.67 0.95
CA ASP A 76 -0.93 16.79 1.93
C ASP A 76 -1.37 16.98 3.39
N LEU A 77 -1.59 18.22 3.80
CA LEU A 77 -1.94 18.53 5.18
C LEU A 77 -3.42 18.30 5.52
N TYR A 78 -4.24 17.99 4.54
CA TYR A 78 -5.61 17.54 4.77
C TYR A 78 -5.67 16.02 4.86
N VAL A 79 -6.75 15.48 5.42
CA VAL A 79 -6.91 14.04 5.61
C VAL A 79 -7.78 13.48 4.50
N ALA A 80 -7.17 12.88 3.48
CA ALA A 80 -7.90 12.15 2.44
C ALA A 80 -8.47 10.83 2.98
N TRP A 81 -9.59 10.37 2.40
CA TRP A 81 -10.32 9.18 2.84
C TRP A 81 -9.97 7.96 1.97
N HIS A 82 -8.78 7.38 2.16
CA HIS A 82 -8.26 6.27 1.34
C HIS A 82 -8.05 4.96 2.10
N ALA A 83 -7.79 5.00 3.41
CA ALA A 83 -7.42 3.82 4.19
C ALA A 83 -8.61 3.16 4.90
N GLY A 84 -9.68 3.94 5.22
CA GLY A 84 -10.83 3.45 5.97
C GLY A 84 -10.44 2.86 7.33
N GLN A 85 -11.14 1.81 7.76
CA GLN A 85 -10.77 1.03 8.95
C GLN A 85 -9.45 0.32 8.67
N SER A 86 -8.41 0.71 9.40
CA SER A 86 -7.04 0.28 9.14
C SER A 86 -6.22 0.27 10.42
N ILE A 87 -5.29 -0.70 10.51
CA ILE A 87 -4.42 -0.89 11.68
C ILE A 87 -3.02 -1.28 11.20
N TRP A 88 -1.99 -0.67 11.79
CA TRP A 88 -0.61 -1.10 11.65
C TRP A 88 0.15 -0.91 12.96
N GLY A 89 0.59 -2.02 13.55
CA GLY A 89 1.16 -2.02 14.90
C GLY A 89 0.14 -1.48 15.91
N LYS A 90 0.49 -0.38 16.58
CA LYS A 90 -0.38 0.30 17.56
C LYS A 90 -1.26 1.41 16.93
N ASP A 91 -0.99 1.79 15.67
CA ASP A 91 -1.71 2.87 15.01
C ASP A 91 -3.01 2.38 14.37
N LYS A 92 -4.12 3.07 14.63
CA LYS A 92 -5.45 2.82 14.07
C LYS A 92 -5.91 4.03 13.27
N GLY A 93 -6.80 3.81 12.27
CA GLY A 93 -7.40 4.89 11.48
C GLY A 93 -6.36 5.69 10.70
N LEU A 94 -5.61 5.01 9.82
CA LEU A 94 -4.38 5.56 9.23
C LEU A 94 -4.62 6.74 8.27
N ASN A 95 -5.87 7.04 7.85
CA ASN A 95 -6.15 8.28 7.10
C ASN A 95 -5.48 9.51 7.74
N LYS A 96 -5.61 9.64 9.07
CA LYS A 96 -5.09 10.79 9.83
C LYS A 96 -3.56 10.87 9.89
N LYS A 97 -2.86 9.79 9.52
CA LYS A 97 -1.40 9.66 9.69
C LYS A 97 -0.66 9.34 8.39
N SER A 98 -1.34 9.35 7.25
CA SER A 98 -0.76 8.88 5.99
C SER A 98 -0.98 9.83 4.82
N ILE A 99 -0.16 9.63 3.79
CA ILE A 99 -0.40 10.06 2.43
C ILE A 99 -0.82 8.82 1.63
N GLY A 100 -1.97 8.87 0.93
CA GLY A 100 -2.43 7.80 0.05
C GLY A 100 -2.15 8.13 -1.41
N ILE A 101 -1.58 7.15 -2.13
CA ILE A 101 -1.33 7.22 -3.58
C ILE A 101 -2.12 6.13 -4.26
N GLU A 102 -3.07 6.52 -5.11
CA GLU A 102 -3.83 5.64 -6.00
C GLU A 102 -3.10 5.51 -7.34
N ILE A 103 -2.93 4.30 -7.83
CA ILE A 103 -2.32 4.02 -9.13
C ILE A 103 -3.36 3.35 -10.02
N SER A 104 -3.56 3.89 -11.22
CA SER A 104 -4.53 3.36 -12.17
C SER A 104 -4.21 1.91 -12.54
N ASN A 105 -5.10 1.02 -12.15
CA ASN A 105 -5.03 -0.41 -12.49
C ASN A 105 -6.43 -1.01 -12.29
N PRO A 106 -6.93 -1.87 -13.19
CA PRO A 106 -8.26 -2.44 -13.10
C PRO A 106 -8.46 -3.32 -11.85
N GLY A 107 -7.37 -3.77 -11.22
CA GLY A 107 -7.45 -4.58 -10.01
C GLY A 107 -8.03 -5.97 -10.24
N HIS A 108 -8.09 -6.77 -9.19
CA HIS A 108 -8.48 -8.19 -9.26
C HIS A 108 -9.88 -8.43 -9.83
N GLN A 109 -10.80 -7.46 -9.71
CA GLN A 109 -12.18 -7.60 -10.18
C GLN A 109 -12.35 -7.35 -11.69
N HIS A 110 -11.38 -6.64 -12.32
CA HIS A 110 -11.51 -6.16 -13.70
C HIS A 110 -10.30 -6.47 -14.58
N GLY A 111 -9.60 -7.58 -14.31
CA GLY A 111 -8.44 -7.99 -15.08
C GLY A 111 -7.14 -7.34 -14.58
N TYR A 112 -6.76 -7.68 -13.36
CA TYR A 112 -5.54 -7.19 -12.70
C TYR A 112 -4.30 -7.44 -13.56
N LYS A 113 -3.52 -6.40 -13.82
CA LYS A 113 -2.35 -6.43 -14.70
C LYS A 113 -1.14 -5.78 -14.04
N ASN A 114 0.03 -5.95 -14.65
CA ASN A 114 1.25 -5.29 -14.19
C ASN A 114 1.13 -3.77 -14.30
N PHE A 115 1.77 -3.06 -13.38
CA PHE A 115 1.95 -1.62 -13.47
C PHE A 115 2.99 -1.31 -14.55
N ASN A 116 2.71 -0.34 -15.41
CA ASN A 116 3.61 -0.04 -16.51
C ASN A 116 4.83 0.80 -16.07
N LYS A 117 5.85 0.88 -16.93
CA LYS A 117 7.12 1.56 -16.61
C LYS A 117 6.93 3.05 -16.27
N LYS A 118 6.00 3.75 -16.95
CA LYS A 118 5.71 5.18 -16.71
C LYS A 118 5.10 5.38 -15.32
N GLN A 119 4.15 4.53 -14.92
CA GLN A 119 3.56 4.56 -13.58
C GLN A 119 4.60 4.30 -12.49
N ILE A 120 5.47 3.28 -12.70
CA ILE A 120 6.52 2.93 -11.73
C ILE A 120 7.53 4.09 -11.59
N TYR A 121 7.93 4.72 -12.70
CA TYR A 121 8.83 5.88 -12.67
C TYR A 121 8.25 7.05 -11.87
N SER A 122 6.99 7.42 -12.16
CA SER A 122 6.29 8.50 -11.45
C SER A 122 6.07 8.19 -9.98
N LEU A 123 5.73 6.93 -9.65
CA LEU A 123 5.59 6.47 -8.29
C LEU A 123 6.91 6.61 -7.50
N ILE A 124 8.05 6.23 -8.10
CA ILE A 124 9.37 6.38 -7.48
C ILE A 124 9.69 7.86 -7.25
N LYS A 125 9.50 8.73 -8.26
CA LYS A 125 9.76 10.18 -8.17
C LYS A 125 8.93 10.81 -7.05
N LEU A 126 7.62 10.58 -7.04
CA LEU A 126 6.70 11.10 -6.03
C LEU A 126 7.02 10.57 -4.63
N SER A 127 7.22 9.26 -4.50
CA SER A 127 7.52 8.64 -3.21
C SER A 127 8.79 9.19 -2.58
N LYS A 128 9.88 9.34 -3.34
CA LYS A 128 11.14 9.93 -2.85
C LYS A 128 10.93 11.36 -2.34
N LYS A 129 10.16 12.19 -3.04
CA LYS A 129 9.84 13.55 -2.63
C LYS A 129 9.07 13.56 -1.31
N LEU A 130 8.03 12.72 -1.18
CA LEU A 130 7.21 12.63 0.03
C LEU A 130 8.00 12.05 1.22
N ILE A 131 8.83 11.03 0.99
CA ILE A 131 9.71 10.43 1.99
C ILE A 131 10.65 11.50 2.55
N LYS A 132 11.32 12.28 1.68
CA LYS A 132 12.21 13.37 2.10
C LYS A 132 11.45 14.47 2.85
N LYS A 133 10.31 14.91 2.32
CA LYS A 133 9.50 15.99 2.88
C LYS A 133 8.97 15.69 4.28
N TYR A 134 8.55 14.46 4.53
CA TYR A 134 7.91 14.04 5.79
C TYR A 134 8.75 13.07 6.62
N SER A 135 10.00 12.81 6.25
CA SER A 135 10.90 11.89 6.96
C SER A 135 10.29 10.49 7.18
N ILE A 136 9.56 9.97 6.16
CA ILE A 136 8.84 8.70 6.28
C ILE A 136 9.83 7.54 6.27
N LYS A 137 9.84 6.73 7.33
CA LYS A 137 10.71 5.54 7.43
C LYS A 137 10.20 4.40 6.55
N ASN A 138 11.10 3.62 5.95
CA ASN A 138 10.75 2.52 5.04
C ASN A 138 9.72 1.51 5.60
N LYS A 139 9.77 1.23 6.90
CA LYS A 139 8.82 0.35 7.59
C LYS A 139 7.39 0.89 7.65
N TYR A 140 7.18 2.15 7.30
CA TYR A 140 5.87 2.82 7.26
C TYR A 140 5.39 3.09 5.83
N ILE A 141 6.04 2.49 4.83
CA ILE A 141 5.61 2.51 3.43
C ILE A 141 4.92 1.18 3.13
N LEU A 142 3.60 1.21 2.98
CA LEU A 142 2.71 0.06 3.07
C LEU A 142 1.73 0.02 1.89
N GLY A 143 1.19 -1.17 1.63
CA GLY A 143 0.01 -1.34 0.79
C GLY A 143 -1.27 -1.23 1.62
N HIS A 144 -2.39 -0.95 0.99
CA HIS A 144 -3.69 -0.94 1.67
C HIS A 144 -4.00 -2.32 2.28
N SER A 145 -3.67 -3.40 1.59
CA SER A 145 -3.82 -4.76 2.11
C SER A 145 -3.00 -5.02 3.37
N ASP A 146 -1.82 -4.41 3.53
CA ASP A 146 -1.02 -4.58 4.75
C ASP A 146 -1.76 -4.07 5.99
N ILE A 147 -2.47 -2.94 5.86
CA ILE A 147 -3.15 -2.25 6.97
C ILE A 147 -4.63 -2.65 7.14
N ALA A 148 -5.19 -3.39 6.17
CA ALA A 148 -6.56 -3.87 6.19
C ALA A 148 -6.67 -5.28 5.55
N PRO A 149 -5.91 -6.29 6.05
CA PRO A 149 -5.67 -7.56 5.34
C PRO A 149 -6.93 -8.42 5.15
N LEU A 150 -7.95 -8.25 5.97
CA LEU A 150 -9.20 -9.00 5.84
C LEU A 150 -10.17 -8.39 4.82
N ARG A 151 -9.95 -7.11 4.45
CA ARG A 151 -10.88 -6.32 3.66
C ARG A 151 -10.33 -5.91 2.29
N LYS A 152 -9.00 -5.80 2.15
CA LYS A 152 -8.33 -5.21 0.99
C LYS A 152 -7.28 -6.13 0.37
N LYS A 153 -7.12 -6.00 -0.95
CA LYS A 153 -6.11 -6.74 -1.73
C LYS A 153 -5.10 -5.79 -2.40
N ASP A 154 -5.45 -4.51 -2.58
CA ASP A 154 -4.60 -3.53 -3.23
C ASP A 154 -3.35 -3.20 -2.39
N PRO A 155 -2.18 -2.94 -2.99
CA PRO A 155 -1.94 -2.88 -4.43
C PRO A 155 -1.69 -4.25 -5.12
N GLY A 156 -1.72 -5.37 -4.38
CA GLY A 156 -1.68 -6.73 -4.89
C GLY A 156 -0.28 -7.27 -5.23
N GLU A 157 -0.23 -8.51 -5.72
CA GLU A 157 1.00 -9.28 -5.95
C GLU A 157 1.82 -8.80 -7.16
N LYS A 158 1.19 -8.11 -8.14
CA LYS A 158 1.91 -7.53 -9.28
C LYS A 158 2.50 -6.15 -9.00
N PHE A 159 2.31 -5.64 -7.77
CA PHE A 159 2.91 -4.36 -7.38
C PHE A 159 4.43 -4.50 -7.19
N PRO A 160 5.24 -3.56 -7.71
CA PRO A 160 6.69 -3.76 -7.87
C PRO A 160 7.49 -3.50 -6.58
N TRP A 161 7.10 -4.09 -5.44
CA TRP A 161 7.73 -3.87 -4.13
C TRP A 161 9.26 -4.05 -4.14
N LYS A 162 9.75 -5.12 -4.81
CA LYS A 162 11.18 -5.39 -4.92
C LYS A 162 11.95 -4.31 -5.70
N ILE A 163 11.31 -3.72 -6.73
CA ILE A 163 11.90 -2.61 -7.51
C ILE A 163 11.95 -1.35 -6.64
N LEU A 164 10.86 -1.06 -5.92
CA LEU A 164 10.76 0.11 -5.04
C LEU A 164 11.78 0.04 -3.90
N SER A 165 11.95 -1.11 -3.27
CA SER A 165 12.89 -1.29 -2.16
C SER A 165 14.35 -1.05 -2.58
N LYS A 166 14.74 -1.43 -3.82
CA LYS A 166 16.04 -1.10 -4.40
C LYS A 166 16.26 0.42 -4.60
N LYS A 167 15.19 1.22 -4.50
CA LYS A 167 15.22 2.69 -4.55
C LYS A 167 14.99 3.32 -3.18
N ASN A 168 15.12 2.52 -2.10
CA ASN A 168 14.85 2.90 -0.71
C ASN A 168 13.39 3.33 -0.46
N ILE A 169 12.43 2.65 -1.10
CA ILE A 169 11.00 2.86 -0.93
C ILE A 169 10.36 1.56 -0.41
N GLY A 170 10.09 1.52 0.88
CA GLY A 170 9.54 0.35 1.57
C GLY A 170 10.59 -0.75 1.85
N ASN A 171 10.20 -1.69 2.70
CA ASN A 171 11.05 -2.82 3.06
C ASN A 171 10.89 -3.98 2.08
N TRP A 172 11.98 -4.70 1.89
CA TRP A 172 12.03 -6.01 1.24
C TRP A 172 12.93 -6.94 2.05
N HIS A 173 12.72 -8.24 1.93
CA HIS A 173 13.52 -9.25 2.63
C HIS A 173 14.87 -9.47 1.94
N ASN A 174 15.84 -9.97 2.71
CA ASN A 174 17.16 -10.40 2.22
C ASN A 174 17.29 -11.93 2.11
N TYR A 175 16.18 -12.67 2.31
CA TYR A 175 16.18 -14.12 2.21
C TYR A 175 16.66 -14.60 0.85
N LYS A 176 17.70 -15.45 0.86
CA LYS A 176 18.27 -16.06 -0.36
C LYS A 176 17.63 -17.43 -0.58
N LYS A 177 17.04 -17.65 -1.75
CA LYS A 177 16.38 -18.91 -2.14
C LYS A 177 17.41 -20.04 -2.28
N LYS A 178 17.75 -20.75 -1.19
CA LYS A 178 18.73 -21.83 -1.19
C LYS A 178 18.14 -23.23 -0.97
N ILE A 179 16.83 -23.36 -0.71
CA ILE A 179 16.21 -24.62 -0.28
C ILE A 179 15.49 -25.29 -1.45
N LYS A 180 15.88 -26.54 -1.78
CA LYS A 180 15.21 -27.36 -2.83
C LYS A 180 13.69 -27.48 -2.60
N ASN A 181 13.26 -27.68 -1.37
CA ASN A 181 11.85 -27.92 -0.99
C ASN A 181 11.20 -26.71 -0.29
N ARG A 182 11.47 -25.49 -0.78
CA ARG A 182 11.05 -24.22 -0.15
C ARG A 182 9.54 -24.06 0.08
N PHE A 183 8.73 -24.76 -0.68
CA PHE A 183 7.25 -24.70 -0.61
C PHE A 183 6.60 -25.84 0.20
N ILE A 184 7.37 -26.54 1.01
CA ILE A 184 6.82 -27.53 1.95
C ILE A 184 6.09 -26.80 3.05
N ASP A 185 4.85 -27.22 3.31
CA ASP A 185 3.99 -26.65 4.34
C ASP A 185 4.56 -26.94 5.73
N ILE A 186 4.61 -25.93 6.57
CA ILE A 186 4.91 -26.09 7.98
C ILE A 186 3.71 -26.74 8.65
N LYS A 187 3.89 -27.96 9.20
CA LYS A 187 2.84 -28.69 9.94
C LYS A 187 2.83 -28.32 11.42
N SER A 188 4.00 -28.04 12.00
CA SER A 188 4.16 -27.69 13.42
C SER A 188 3.28 -26.53 13.84
N THR A 189 2.49 -26.73 14.88
CA THR A 189 1.64 -25.69 15.48
C THR A 189 2.48 -24.60 16.11
N ASP A 190 3.61 -24.94 16.75
CA ASP A 190 4.50 -23.98 17.40
C ASP A 190 5.15 -23.03 16.39
N LEU A 191 5.63 -23.56 15.27
CA LEU A 191 6.18 -22.73 14.19
C LEU A 191 5.12 -21.82 13.56
N LYS A 192 3.88 -22.28 13.42
CA LYS A 192 2.77 -21.43 12.97
C LYS A 192 2.45 -20.32 13.97
N ASN A 193 2.44 -20.63 15.25
CA ASN A 193 2.21 -19.65 16.32
C ASN A 193 3.34 -18.62 16.35
N GLU A 194 4.60 -19.06 16.23
CA GLU A 194 5.77 -18.18 16.12
C GLU A 194 5.66 -17.27 14.90
N PHE A 195 5.24 -17.79 13.73
CA PHE A 195 5.01 -17.00 12.53
C PHE A 195 4.02 -15.87 12.78
N PHE A 196 2.87 -16.15 13.38
CA PHE A 196 1.86 -15.12 13.66
C PHE A 196 2.32 -14.13 14.73
N LEU A 197 3.10 -14.54 15.71
CA LEU A 197 3.72 -13.64 16.69
C LEU A 197 4.68 -12.67 16.00
N ASN A 198 5.56 -13.18 15.14
CA ASN A 198 6.52 -12.37 14.39
C ASN A 198 5.82 -11.45 13.37
N LEU A 199 4.76 -11.92 12.72
CA LEU A 199 3.96 -11.11 11.81
C LEU A 199 3.27 -9.93 12.54
N ARG A 200 2.81 -10.16 13.78
CA ARG A 200 2.28 -9.09 14.65
C ARG A 200 3.39 -8.11 15.06
N LYS A 201 4.58 -8.59 15.43
CA LYS A 201 5.74 -7.73 15.74
C LYS A 201 6.14 -6.88 14.56
N TYR A 202 6.08 -7.42 13.34
CA TYR A 202 6.36 -6.69 12.10
C TYR A 202 5.35 -5.56 11.87
N GLY A 203 4.08 -5.71 12.29
CA GLY A 203 3.07 -4.67 12.22
C GLY A 203 1.66 -5.11 11.83
N TYR A 204 1.47 -6.31 11.31
CA TYR A 204 0.15 -6.80 10.89
C TYR A 204 -0.81 -6.96 12.08
N SER A 205 -2.05 -6.52 11.88
CA SER A 205 -3.12 -6.77 12.85
C SER A 205 -3.65 -8.21 12.70
N ILE A 206 -3.63 -8.96 13.80
CA ILE A 206 -4.11 -10.34 13.86
C ILE A 206 -5.16 -10.38 14.99
N SER A 207 -6.35 -9.89 14.70
CA SER A 207 -7.45 -9.79 15.67
C SER A 207 -8.36 -11.00 15.68
N SER A 208 -8.42 -11.77 14.59
CA SER A 208 -9.30 -12.92 14.43
C SER A 208 -8.60 -14.23 14.80
N LYS A 209 -9.34 -15.12 15.50
CA LYS A 209 -8.93 -16.51 15.75
C LYS A 209 -9.27 -17.43 14.56
N SER A 210 -10.12 -17.00 13.63
CA SER A 210 -10.58 -17.76 12.47
C SER A 210 -9.41 -18.22 11.60
N LEU A 211 -9.41 -19.48 11.20
CA LEU A 211 -8.42 -20.04 10.27
C LEU A 211 -8.47 -19.34 8.91
N LEU A 212 -9.66 -19.05 8.39
CA LEU A 212 -9.86 -18.35 7.12
C LEU A 212 -9.26 -16.94 7.16
N ASP A 213 -9.42 -16.21 8.24
CA ASP A 213 -8.85 -14.87 8.38
C ASP A 213 -7.32 -14.94 8.51
N LYS A 214 -6.79 -15.90 9.25
CA LYS A 214 -5.35 -16.16 9.31
C LYS A 214 -4.78 -16.46 7.92
N GLN A 215 -5.46 -17.28 7.10
CA GLN A 215 -5.06 -17.57 5.73
C GLN A 215 -5.07 -16.30 4.84
N LYS A 216 -6.10 -15.42 4.98
CA LYS A 216 -6.13 -14.13 4.26
C LYS A 216 -4.94 -13.25 4.63
N ILE A 217 -4.58 -13.17 5.90
CA ILE A 217 -3.43 -12.38 6.35
C ILE A 217 -2.12 -12.94 5.77
N VAL A 218 -1.95 -14.26 5.75
CA VAL A 218 -0.80 -14.92 5.11
C VAL A 218 -0.76 -14.61 3.61
N LYS A 219 -1.91 -14.66 2.91
CA LYS A 219 -1.98 -14.26 1.48
C LYS A 219 -1.52 -12.83 1.26
N VAL A 220 -1.95 -11.88 2.10
CA VAL A 220 -1.52 -10.48 1.99
C VAL A 220 -0.01 -10.35 2.19
N PHE A 221 0.56 -11.03 3.18
CA PHE A 221 2.01 -11.07 3.37
C PHE A 221 2.73 -11.64 2.15
N GLN A 222 2.22 -12.74 1.57
CA GLN A 222 2.75 -13.36 0.36
C GLN A 222 2.64 -12.43 -0.86
N MET A 223 1.51 -11.76 -1.08
CA MET A 223 1.36 -10.78 -2.16
C MET A 223 2.47 -9.71 -2.12
N ARG A 224 2.88 -9.30 -0.94
CA ARG A 224 3.93 -8.31 -0.79
C ARG A 224 5.34 -8.89 -0.93
N PHE A 225 5.66 -9.98 -0.24
CA PHE A 225 7.03 -10.46 -0.05
C PHE A 225 7.38 -11.72 -0.84
N ARG A 226 6.38 -12.43 -1.37
CA ARG A 226 6.54 -13.64 -2.17
C ARG A 226 5.44 -13.78 -3.23
N PRO A 227 5.38 -12.83 -4.19
CA PRO A 227 4.27 -12.75 -5.16
C PRO A 227 4.16 -13.93 -6.13
N GLU A 228 5.19 -14.73 -6.28
CA GLU A 228 5.19 -15.89 -7.17
C GLU A 228 4.30 -17.05 -6.73
N LYS A 229 3.92 -17.11 -5.44
CA LYS A 229 3.01 -18.15 -4.92
C LYS A 229 2.17 -17.62 -3.76
N VAL A 230 0.98 -17.11 -4.05
CA VAL A 230 0.04 -16.54 -3.09
C VAL A 230 -1.08 -17.54 -2.82
N ASN A 231 -0.93 -18.36 -1.80
CA ASN A 231 -1.89 -19.42 -1.46
C ASN A 231 -2.43 -19.37 -0.02
N GLY A 232 -1.81 -18.57 0.85
CA GLY A 232 -2.20 -18.46 2.26
C GLY A 232 -1.68 -19.59 3.16
N ILE A 233 -0.76 -20.40 2.65
CA ILE A 233 -0.12 -21.49 3.39
C ILE A 233 1.21 -20.99 3.95
N ILE A 234 1.48 -21.28 5.21
CA ILE A 234 2.78 -21.01 5.81
C ILE A 234 3.71 -22.16 5.44
N ASP A 235 4.47 -21.97 4.37
CA ASP A 235 5.55 -22.87 3.97
C ASP A 235 6.92 -22.36 4.47
N PHE A 236 7.96 -23.17 4.34
CA PHE A 236 9.30 -22.82 4.81
C PHE A 236 9.82 -21.51 4.20
N GLU A 237 9.51 -21.21 2.94
CA GLU A 237 9.93 -19.95 2.33
C GLU A 237 9.21 -18.75 2.94
N THR A 238 7.88 -18.82 3.10
CA THR A 238 7.08 -17.76 3.74
C THR A 238 7.56 -17.47 5.17
N TYR A 239 7.83 -18.53 5.94
CA TYR A 239 8.33 -18.44 7.30
C TYR A 239 9.71 -17.76 7.36
N ASN A 240 10.66 -18.22 6.54
CA ASN A 240 12.03 -17.67 6.55
C ASN A 240 12.11 -16.24 5.98
N ILE A 241 11.25 -15.89 5.01
CA ILE A 241 11.11 -14.50 4.56
C ILE A 241 10.73 -13.60 5.74
N LEU A 242 9.72 -13.98 6.53
CA LEU A 242 9.32 -13.19 7.70
C LEU A 242 10.43 -13.09 8.74
N LYS A 243 11.15 -14.18 9.02
CA LYS A 243 12.32 -14.14 9.93
C LYS A 243 13.40 -13.16 9.47
N SER A 244 13.60 -13.01 8.17
CA SER A 244 14.60 -12.09 7.62
C SER A 244 14.18 -10.62 7.61
N LEU A 245 12.94 -10.31 7.95
CA LEU A 245 12.38 -8.95 8.04
C LEU A 245 12.39 -8.38 9.46
N ASN A 246 12.48 -9.24 10.47
CA ASN A 246 12.59 -8.93 11.89
C ASN A 246 14.07 -9.03 12.31
#